data_f1df0c595f5a86e2adf4ab645bd07122
#
_entry.id   f1df0c595f5a86e2adf4ab645bd07122
#
_cell.length_a   1.000
_cell.length_b   1.000
_cell.length_c   1.000
_cell.angle_alpha   90.00
_cell.angle_beta   90.00
_cell.angle_gamma   90.00
#
_symmetry.space_group_name_H-M   'P 1'
#
loop_
_entity.id
_entity.type
_entity.pdbx_description
1 polymer ?
#
loop_
_entity_poly.entity_id
_entity_poly.type
_entity_poly.pdbx_seq_one_letter_code
_entity_poly.pdbx_strand_id
1 'polypeptide(L)'
;MSRYTYLDIRNEAVKVIQTAFKNQKIKISIEAHAGRFTESEIRRLATKTPAILTSLMQVVDGEGTDNSECRFISWVLVRADNKDKIYDLGLKLMSLLIPVIRTVPNKSAYNATDVADIEAENLYTGTLDSINISMWAVSWTWKVRATQIPDGDIALDDELEIFEGADGTLEIERRAVGSTADMEV
;
A
#
# COMPACT_ATOMS: atom_id res chain seq x y z
N MET A 1 6.63 -13.88 22.76
CA MET A 1 6.70 -13.80 21.30
C MET A 1 6.29 -12.40 20.89
N SER A 2 7.05 -11.73 20.07
CA SER A 2 6.74 -10.37 19.65
C SER A 2 5.54 -10.40 18.72
N ARG A 3 4.55 -9.59 19.02
CA ARG A 3 3.27 -9.53 18.28
C ARG A 3 3.35 -8.35 17.33
N TYR A 4 3.04 -8.56 16.06
CA TYR A 4 3.15 -7.54 15.03
C TYR A 4 1.77 -7.23 14.45
N THR A 5 1.46 -5.99 14.29
CA THR A 5 0.26 -5.54 13.57
C THR A 5 0.54 -5.44 12.07
N TYR A 6 -0.50 -5.40 11.25
CA TYR A 6 -0.33 -5.13 9.81
C TYR A 6 0.24 -3.74 9.55
N LEU A 7 0.04 -2.81 10.48
CA LEU A 7 0.68 -1.50 10.46
C LEU A 7 2.20 -1.63 10.59
N ASP A 8 2.67 -2.47 11.52
CA ASP A 8 4.10 -2.73 11.71
C ASP A 8 4.71 -3.39 10.48
N ILE A 9 4.02 -4.35 9.88
CA ILE A 9 4.44 -5.03 8.65
C ILE A 9 4.61 -4.04 7.51
N ARG A 10 3.64 -3.13 7.30
CA ARG A 10 3.74 -2.06 6.31
C ARG A 10 4.92 -1.14 6.59
N ASN A 11 5.07 -0.70 7.83
CA ASN A 11 6.12 0.23 8.21
C ASN A 11 7.52 -0.40 8.08
N GLU A 12 7.65 -1.68 8.38
CA GLU A 12 8.92 -2.39 8.21
C GLU A 12 9.28 -2.53 6.72
N ALA A 13 8.32 -2.85 5.85
CA ALA A 13 8.55 -2.87 4.40
C ALA A 13 9.08 -1.51 3.91
N VAL A 14 8.44 -0.42 4.31
CA VAL A 14 8.88 0.95 3.98
C VAL A 14 10.29 1.22 4.50
N LYS A 15 10.59 0.86 5.75
CA LYS A 15 11.89 1.06 6.39
C LYS A 15 13.02 0.31 5.67
N VAL A 16 12.77 -0.93 5.23
CA VAL A 16 13.75 -1.70 4.46
C VAL A 16 14.07 -0.99 3.14
N ILE A 17 13.03 -0.52 2.41
CA ILE A 17 13.19 0.22 1.16
C ILE A 17 13.96 1.52 1.41
N GLN A 18 13.57 2.32 2.42
CA GLN A 18 14.27 3.55 2.80
C GLN A 18 15.75 3.30 3.09
N THR A 19 16.04 2.27 3.86
CA THR A 19 17.42 1.93 4.26
C THR A 19 18.27 1.55 3.04
N ALA A 20 17.71 0.76 2.12
CA ALA A 20 18.41 0.32 0.92
C ALA A 20 18.77 1.51 0.02
N PHE A 21 17.83 2.43 -0.22
CA PHE A 21 18.07 3.61 -1.05
C PHE A 21 19.03 4.60 -0.38
N LYS A 22 18.91 4.78 0.95
CA LYS A 22 19.86 5.60 1.72
C LYS A 22 21.29 5.07 1.61
N ASN A 23 21.48 3.76 1.70
CA ASN A 23 22.80 3.12 1.60
C ASN A 23 23.42 3.31 0.20
N GLN A 24 22.58 3.40 -0.84
CA GLN A 24 23.00 3.72 -2.21
C GLN A 24 23.18 5.23 -2.45
N LYS A 25 22.98 6.07 -1.43
CA LYS A 25 23.06 7.54 -1.49
C LYS A 25 22.12 8.17 -2.51
N ILE A 26 20.98 7.51 -2.78
CA ILE A 26 19.94 8.02 -3.69
C ILE A 26 19.03 8.97 -2.90
N LYS A 27 18.94 10.20 -3.37
CA LYS A 27 18.04 11.21 -2.78
C LYS A 27 16.63 11.03 -3.35
N ILE A 28 15.76 10.41 -2.58
CA ILE A 28 14.36 10.12 -2.94
C ILE A 28 13.50 10.14 -1.69
N SER A 29 12.27 10.64 -1.79
CA SER A 29 11.28 10.51 -0.71
C SER A 29 10.69 9.10 -0.74
N ILE A 30 10.68 8.41 0.40
CA ILE A 30 10.09 7.07 0.54
C ILE A 30 9.21 7.09 1.78
N GLU A 31 7.91 6.91 1.57
CA GLU A 31 6.91 7.07 2.62
C GLU A 31 5.86 5.96 2.55
N ALA A 32 5.23 5.66 3.70
CA ALA A 32 4.00 4.89 3.73
C ALA A 32 2.84 5.73 3.17
N HIS A 33 1.90 5.09 2.48
CA HIS A 33 0.77 5.78 1.86
C HIS A 33 -0.53 4.98 2.06
N ALA A 34 -1.67 5.67 2.06
CA ALA A 34 -2.98 5.03 2.24
C ALA A 34 -3.49 4.26 1.00
N GLY A 35 -2.84 4.43 -0.15
CA GLY A 35 -3.20 3.73 -1.40
C GLY A 35 -4.29 4.39 -2.22
N ARG A 36 -4.78 5.55 -1.81
CA ARG A 36 -5.79 6.32 -2.56
C ARG A 36 -5.17 7.63 -3.01
N PHE A 37 -5.39 7.99 -4.27
CA PHE A 37 -4.89 9.23 -4.84
C PHE A 37 -6.05 10.09 -5.34
N THR A 38 -6.15 11.30 -4.78
CA THR A 38 -6.95 12.38 -5.35
C THR A 38 -6.07 13.24 -6.26
N GLU A 39 -6.67 14.00 -7.17
CA GLU A 39 -5.90 14.89 -8.04
C GLU A 39 -5.10 15.93 -7.23
N SER A 40 -5.68 16.47 -6.17
CA SER A 40 -4.99 17.41 -5.27
C SER A 40 -3.78 16.78 -4.58
N GLU A 41 -3.89 15.53 -4.19
CA GLU A 41 -2.80 14.79 -3.55
C GLU A 41 -1.67 14.49 -4.53
N ILE A 42 -1.99 14.07 -5.76
CA ILE A 42 -1.00 13.88 -6.82
C ILE A 42 -0.24 15.18 -7.08
N ARG A 43 -0.93 16.33 -7.16
CA ARG A 43 -0.29 17.64 -7.32
C ARG A 43 0.63 17.99 -6.15
N ARG A 44 0.23 17.69 -4.92
CA ARG A 44 1.05 17.85 -3.71
C ARG A 44 2.28 16.95 -3.74
N LEU A 45 2.11 15.69 -4.11
CA LEU A 45 3.20 14.72 -4.21
C LEU A 45 4.19 15.06 -5.33
N ALA A 46 3.73 15.73 -6.40
CA ALA A 46 4.58 16.23 -7.47
C ALA A 46 5.72 17.13 -6.98
N THR A 47 5.53 17.84 -5.88
CA THR A 47 6.57 18.69 -5.28
C THR A 47 7.65 17.90 -4.55
N LYS A 48 7.37 16.64 -4.18
CA LYS A 48 8.27 15.75 -3.45
C LYS A 48 8.99 14.74 -4.34
N THR A 49 8.81 14.82 -5.65
CA THR A 49 9.42 13.87 -6.59
C THR A 49 10.94 14.06 -6.72
N PRO A 50 11.73 12.99 -6.95
CA PRO A 50 11.28 11.61 -7.07
C PRO A 50 10.83 11.01 -5.74
N ALA A 51 9.78 10.18 -5.78
CA ALA A 51 9.21 9.56 -4.58
C ALA A 51 8.82 8.09 -4.81
N ILE A 52 8.91 7.30 -3.75
CA ILE A 52 8.33 5.94 -3.67
C ILE A 52 7.33 5.94 -2.51
N LEU A 53 6.08 5.57 -2.81
CA LEU A 53 5.00 5.49 -1.84
C LEU A 53 4.56 4.05 -1.73
N THR A 54 4.60 3.46 -0.53
CA THR A 54 4.25 2.05 -0.35
C THR A 54 3.03 1.89 0.54
N SER A 55 2.06 1.11 0.06
CA SER A 55 0.82 0.79 0.78
C SER A 55 0.64 -0.70 0.90
N LEU A 56 0.06 -1.13 2.01
CA LEU A 56 -0.55 -2.44 2.16
C LEU A 56 -2.00 -2.34 1.66
N MET A 57 -2.31 -3.02 0.57
CA MET A 57 -3.59 -2.90 -0.12
C MET A 57 -4.59 -3.98 0.27
N GLN A 58 -4.09 -5.17 0.59
CA GLN A 58 -4.92 -6.32 0.94
C GLN A 58 -4.16 -7.26 1.86
N VAL A 59 -4.90 -7.85 2.77
CA VAL A 59 -4.43 -8.98 3.58
C VAL A 59 -5.37 -10.14 3.31
N VAL A 60 -4.79 -11.27 2.95
CA VAL A 60 -5.51 -12.54 2.80
C VAL A 60 -5.01 -13.47 3.89
N ASP A 61 -5.90 -13.90 4.76
CA ASP A 61 -5.57 -14.86 5.81
C ASP A 61 -5.51 -16.26 5.20
N GLY A 62 -4.47 -17.00 5.54
CA GLY A 62 -4.31 -18.36 5.05
C GLY A 62 -5.11 -19.31 5.89
N GLU A 63 -6.18 -19.89 5.36
CA GLU A 63 -6.99 -20.91 6.05
C GLU A 63 -6.11 -22.03 6.63
N GLY A 64 -6.16 -22.20 7.94
CA GLY A 64 -5.46 -23.27 8.66
C GLY A 64 -3.93 -23.14 8.72
N THR A 65 -3.38 -21.98 8.35
CA THR A 65 -1.95 -21.66 8.47
C THR A 65 -1.74 -20.42 9.32
N ASP A 66 -0.62 -20.36 10.06
CA ASP A 66 -0.22 -19.17 10.80
C ASP A 66 0.36 -18.08 9.87
N ASN A 67 -0.02 -18.04 8.60
CA ASN A 67 0.55 -17.13 7.62
C ASN A 67 -0.54 -16.26 6.99
N SER A 68 -0.30 -14.96 6.94
CA SER A 68 -1.09 -14.01 6.17
C SER A 68 -0.34 -13.59 4.91
N GLU A 69 -1.05 -13.49 3.80
CA GLU A 69 -0.55 -12.96 2.55
C GLU A 69 -0.85 -11.46 2.47
N CYS A 70 0.18 -10.66 2.59
CA CYS A 70 0.10 -9.20 2.53
C CYS A 70 0.41 -8.73 1.10
N ARG A 71 -0.56 -8.09 0.44
CA ARG A 71 -0.40 -7.54 -0.91
C ARG A 71 -0.11 -6.05 -0.83
N PHE A 72 1.03 -5.68 -1.37
CA PHE A 72 1.52 -4.31 -1.39
C PHE A 72 1.47 -3.71 -2.78
N ILE A 73 1.41 -2.38 -2.84
CA ILE A 73 1.77 -1.61 -4.03
C ILE A 73 2.77 -0.54 -3.61
N SER A 74 3.84 -0.43 -4.39
CA SER A 74 4.82 0.65 -4.28
C SER A 74 4.73 1.51 -5.54
N TRP A 75 4.25 2.76 -5.40
CA TRP A 75 4.18 3.71 -6.50
C TRP A 75 5.49 4.48 -6.61
N VAL A 76 6.05 4.49 -7.81
CA VAL A 76 7.24 5.28 -8.15
C VAL A 76 6.77 6.52 -8.91
N LEU A 77 6.94 7.68 -8.30
CA LEU A 77 6.60 8.97 -8.90
C LEU A 77 7.87 9.71 -9.31
N VAL A 78 7.92 10.16 -10.55
CA VAL A 78 9.03 10.94 -11.08
C VAL A 78 8.50 12.16 -11.84
N ARG A 79 9.29 13.23 -11.82
CA ARG A 79 9.03 14.45 -12.57
C ARG A 79 10.32 14.87 -13.30
N ALA A 80 10.18 15.33 -14.53
CA ALA A 80 11.25 15.99 -15.25
C ALA A 80 10.64 16.97 -16.29
N ASP A 81 11.48 17.85 -16.82
CA ASP A 81 11.04 18.85 -17.81
C ASP A 81 10.88 18.24 -19.22
N ASN A 82 11.43 17.03 -19.45
CA ASN A 82 11.36 16.33 -20.73
C ASN A 82 10.69 14.97 -20.55
N LYS A 83 9.71 14.66 -21.40
CA LYS A 83 8.91 13.42 -21.34
C LYS A 83 9.75 12.15 -21.46
N ASP A 84 10.71 12.12 -22.38
CA ASP A 84 11.57 10.94 -22.55
C ASP A 84 12.40 10.68 -21.29
N LYS A 85 12.94 11.75 -20.67
CA LYS A 85 13.69 11.64 -19.42
C LYS A 85 12.84 11.19 -18.25
N ILE A 86 11.55 11.57 -18.21
CA ILE A 86 10.62 11.10 -17.16
C ILE A 86 10.46 9.59 -17.23
N TYR A 87 10.21 9.06 -18.43
CA TYR A 87 10.04 7.62 -18.63
C TYR A 87 11.30 6.84 -18.23
N ASP A 88 12.46 7.26 -18.74
CA ASP A 88 13.74 6.63 -18.44
C ASP A 88 14.07 6.66 -16.94
N LEU A 89 13.74 7.77 -16.25
CA LEU A 89 13.98 7.89 -14.82
C LEU A 89 13.07 6.94 -14.04
N GLY A 90 11.80 6.81 -14.44
CA GLY A 90 10.87 5.84 -13.88
C GLY A 90 11.40 4.41 -14.00
N LEU A 91 11.83 4.01 -15.19
CA LEU A 91 12.43 2.69 -15.44
C LEU A 91 13.69 2.45 -14.59
N LYS A 92 14.57 3.44 -14.47
CA LYS A 92 15.76 3.34 -13.63
C LYS A 92 15.41 3.12 -12.16
N LEU A 93 14.44 3.88 -11.63
CA LEU A 93 14.02 3.72 -10.23
C LEU A 93 13.34 2.36 -9.98
N MET A 94 12.53 1.87 -10.91
CA MET A 94 11.96 0.52 -10.81
C MET A 94 13.04 -0.56 -10.85
N SER A 95 14.05 -0.42 -11.70
CA SER A 95 15.17 -1.36 -11.78
C SER A 95 15.98 -1.43 -10.48
N LEU A 96 15.93 -0.38 -9.67
CA LEU A 96 16.51 -0.36 -8.33
C LEU A 96 15.52 -0.88 -7.26
N LEU A 97 14.25 -0.53 -7.37
CA LEU A 97 13.23 -0.88 -6.38
C LEU A 97 12.93 -2.39 -6.36
N ILE A 98 12.74 -3.02 -7.50
CA ILE A 98 12.37 -4.45 -7.59
C ILE A 98 13.38 -5.37 -6.86
N PRO A 99 14.70 -5.24 -7.08
CA PRO A 99 15.69 -6.01 -6.31
C PRO A 99 15.63 -5.72 -4.81
N VAL A 100 15.36 -4.46 -4.41
CA VAL A 100 15.23 -4.09 -3.00
C VAL A 100 14.00 -4.77 -2.38
N ILE A 101 12.85 -4.77 -3.06
CA ILE A 101 11.63 -5.46 -2.60
C ILE A 101 11.94 -6.94 -2.31
N ARG A 102 12.66 -7.62 -3.17
CA ARG A 102 13.06 -9.02 -2.97
C ARG A 102 13.90 -9.24 -1.71
N THR A 103 14.53 -8.21 -1.17
CA THR A 103 15.32 -8.31 0.07
C THR A 103 14.52 -8.03 1.33
N VAL A 104 13.26 -7.59 1.21
CA VAL A 104 12.41 -7.25 2.38
C VAL A 104 12.31 -8.39 3.38
N PRO A 105 12.02 -9.64 3.00
CA PRO A 105 11.95 -10.75 3.95
C PRO A 105 13.24 -10.95 4.75
N ASN A 106 14.38 -10.90 4.06
CA ASN A 106 15.69 -11.18 4.67
C ASN A 106 16.22 -10.05 5.56
N LYS A 107 15.68 -8.83 5.38
CA LYS A 107 16.12 -7.64 6.14
C LYS A 107 15.08 -7.19 7.16
N SER A 108 13.91 -7.78 7.16
CA SER A 108 12.87 -7.51 8.13
C SER A 108 13.13 -8.23 9.45
N ALA A 109 12.59 -7.66 10.52
CA ALA A 109 12.58 -8.30 11.83
C ALA A 109 11.59 -9.48 11.93
N TYR A 110 10.82 -9.74 10.87
CA TYR A 110 9.77 -10.75 10.84
C TYR A 110 10.27 -12.03 10.20
N ASN A 111 9.92 -13.18 10.79
CA ASN A 111 10.10 -14.47 10.16
C ASN A 111 9.11 -14.59 9.00
N ALA A 112 9.54 -14.24 7.83
CA ALA A 112 8.72 -14.17 6.64
C ALA A 112 9.30 -15.04 5.54
N THR A 113 8.42 -15.48 4.66
CA THR A 113 8.79 -16.16 3.41
C THR A 113 9.23 -15.13 2.37
N ASP A 114 9.65 -15.62 1.22
CA ASP A 114 10.04 -14.78 0.10
C ASP A 114 8.89 -13.89 -0.41
N VAL A 115 9.25 -12.82 -1.08
CA VAL A 115 8.31 -11.99 -1.85
C VAL A 115 7.98 -12.71 -3.15
N ALA A 116 6.69 -12.69 -3.50
CA ALA A 116 6.15 -13.27 -4.73
C ALA A 116 5.37 -12.23 -5.54
N ASP A 117 4.94 -12.62 -6.74
CA ASP A 117 4.00 -11.89 -7.60
C ASP A 117 4.40 -10.43 -7.82
N ILE A 118 5.70 -10.20 -8.13
CA ILE A 118 6.18 -8.85 -8.42
C ILE A 118 5.82 -8.49 -9.86
N GLU A 119 4.92 -7.52 -10.01
CA GLU A 119 4.49 -6.98 -11.29
C GLU A 119 4.70 -5.47 -11.30
N ALA A 120 4.99 -4.90 -12.46
CA ALA A 120 5.16 -3.46 -12.62
C ALA A 120 4.36 -2.95 -13.80
N GLU A 121 3.58 -1.89 -13.56
CA GLU A 121 2.70 -1.28 -14.55
C GLU A 121 2.91 0.22 -14.61
N ASN A 122 2.89 0.77 -15.84
CA ASN A 122 2.91 2.22 -16.04
C ASN A 122 1.48 2.76 -15.95
N LEU A 123 1.24 3.61 -14.96
CA LEU A 123 -0.06 4.25 -14.72
C LEU A 123 -0.15 5.58 -15.50
N TYR A 124 -0.10 5.51 -16.81
CA TYR A 124 -0.24 6.69 -17.67
C TYR A 124 -1.67 7.22 -17.65
N THR A 125 -1.81 8.51 -17.35
CA THR A 125 -3.08 9.25 -17.50
C THR A 125 -2.81 10.64 -18.06
N GLY A 126 -3.79 11.20 -18.79
CA GLY A 126 -3.68 12.58 -19.30
C GLY A 126 -3.48 13.63 -18.19
N THR A 127 -4.04 13.39 -17.01
CA THR A 127 -3.83 14.25 -15.84
C THR A 127 -2.38 14.26 -15.38
N LEU A 128 -1.74 13.10 -15.27
CA LEU A 128 -0.33 12.98 -14.90
C LEU A 128 0.57 13.64 -15.94
N ASP A 129 0.27 13.41 -17.22
CA ASP A 129 1.02 14.01 -18.34
C ASP A 129 0.94 15.54 -18.33
N SER A 130 -0.23 16.12 -17.99
CA SER A 130 -0.42 17.57 -17.91
C SER A 130 0.43 18.26 -16.85
N ILE A 131 0.88 17.53 -15.84
CA ILE A 131 1.73 18.04 -14.75
C ILE A 131 3.16 17.50 -14.79
N ASN A 132 3.56 16.89 -15.91
CA ASN A 132 4.88 16.31 -16.14
C ASN A 132 5.29 15.28 -15.07
N ILE A 133 4.38 14.37 -14.73
CA ILE A 133 4.63 13.25 -13.81
C ILE A 133 4.46 11.93 -14.54
N SER A 134 5.38 11.02 -14.32
CA SER A 134 5.18 9.59 -14.59
C SER A 134 4.99 8.86 -13.27
N MET A 135 4.02 7.94 -13.26
CA MET A 135 3.73 7.08 -12.12
C MET A 135 3.72 5.62 -12.55
N TRP A 136 4.51 4.81 -11.85
CA TRP A 136 4.54 3.38 -12.00
C TRP A 136 4.03 2.72 -10.73
N ALA A 137 3.24 1.65 -10.86
CA ALA A 137 2.86 0.79 -9.76
C ALA A 137 3.70 -0.48 -9.81
N VAL A 138 4.30 -0.84 -8.69
CA VAL A 138 4.94 -2.14 -8.48
C VAL A 138 4.13 -2.87 -7.44
N SER A 139 3.33 -3.85 -7.86
CA SER A 139 2.59 -4.75 -6.98
C SER A 139 3.48 -5.92 -6.56
N TRP A 140 3.31 -6.40 -5.33
CA TRP A 140 4.07 -7.52 -4.80
C TRP A 140 3.39 -8.10 -3.57
N THR A 141 3.61 -9.37 -3.34
CA THR A 141 3.04 -10.14 -2.23
C THR A 141 4.13 -10.55 -1.26
N TRP A 142 3.87 -10.37 0.03
CA TRP A 142 4.74 -10.81 1.10
C TRP A 142 3.95 -11.69 2.07
N LYS A 143 4.35 -12.95 2.20
CA LYS A 143 3.77 -13.88 3.17
C LYS A 143 4.48 -13.71 4.49
N VAL A 144 3.73 -13.27 5.50
CA VAL A 144 4.21 -13.07 6.85
C VAL A 144 3.51 -14.04 7.80
N ARG A 145 4.19 -14.40 8.87
CA ARG A 145 3.55 -15.22 9.89
C ARG A 145 2.42 -14.43 10.53
N ALA A 146 1.22 -15.02 10.59
CA ALA A 146 0.06 -14.38 11.15
C ALA A 146 0.35 -13.88 12.57
N THR A 147 -0.12 -12.67 12.83
CA THR A 147 -0.09 -12.12 14.16
C THR A 147 -1.23 -12.76 14.94
N GLN A 148 -0.92 -13.50 15.99
CA GLN A 148 -1.97 -13.87 16.95
C GLN A 148 -2.53 -12.59 17.55
N ILE A 149 -3.87 -12.53 17.67
CA ILE A 149 -4.54 -11.44 18.38
C ILE A 149 -3.90 -11.32 19.77
N PRO A 150 -3.46 -10.15 20.20
CA PRO A 150 -2.92 -9.97 21.53
C PRO A 150 -3.99 -10.36 22.57
N ASP A 151 -3.63 -11.22 23.56
CA ASP A 151 -4.41 -11.34 24.78
C ASP A 151 -4.23 -10.03 25.56
N GLY A 152 -5.16 -9.13 25.48
CA GLY A 152 -5.12 -7.80 26.09
C GLY A 152 -5.58 -6.73 25.11
N ASP A 153 -6.07 -5.65 25.65
CA ASP A 153 -6.58 -4.52 24.91
C ASP A 153 -5.54 -4.07 23.86
N ILE A 154 -5.93 -4.13 22.60
CA ILE A 154 -5.25 -3.30 21.60
C ILE A 154 -5.53 -1.89 22.07
N ALA A 155 -4.52 -1.18 22.59
CA ALA A 155 -4.63 0.24 22.75
C ALA A 155 -4.86 0.80 21.35
N LEU A 156 -6.10 0.97 21.00
CA LEU A 156 -6.50 1.80 19.89
C LEU A 156 -6.17 3.19 20.39
N ASP A 157 -5.08 3.76 19.89
CA ASP A 157 -4.65 5.10 20.22
C ASP A 157 -5.84 6.06 20.14
N ASP A 158 -5.82 7.10 20.95
CA ASP A 158 -6.87 8.15 21.11
C ASP A 158 -7.40 8.73 19.78
N GLU A 159 -6.77 8.42 18.65
CA GLU A 159 -7.25 8.77 17.30
C GLU A 159 -8.59 8.13 16.91
N LEU A 160 -9.07 7.10 17.64
CA LEU A 160 -10.39 6.52 17.42
C LEU A 160 -11.52 7.24 18.16
N GLU A 161 -11.21 8.18 19.05
CA GLU A 161 -12.22 9.07 19.68
C GLU A 161 -12.99 9.91 18.64
N ILE A 162 -12.46 10.04 17.42
CA ILE A 162 -13.14 10.75 16.31
C ILE A 162 -14.47 10.07 15.93
N PHE A 163 -14.66 8.80 16.26
CA PHE A 163 -15.89 8.07 15.95
C PHE A 163 -16.94 8.07 17.09
N GLU A 164 -16.58 8.41 18.32
CA GLU A 164 -17.53 8.49 19.43
C GLU A 164 -18.49 9.69 19.33
N GLY A 165 -18.18 10.69 18.51
CA GLY A 165 -19.02 11.87 18.28
C GLY A 165 -20.04 11.75 17.15
N ALA A 166 -20.05 10.67 16.42
CA ALA A 166 -21.04 10.41 15.37
C ALA A 166 -22.21 9.61 15.97
N ASP A 167 -23.10 10.28 16.68
CA ASP A 167 -24.46 9.80 16.99
C ASP A 167 -25.27 9.61 15.69
N GLY A 168 -24.71 8.86 14.76
CA GLY A 168 -25.36 8.41 13.55
C GLY A 168 -26.01 7.06 13.83
N THR A 169 -27.28 7.08 14.22
CA THR A 169 -28.14 5.91 14.14
C THR A 169 -28.10 5.46 12.67
N LEU A 170 -27.34 4.40 12.38
CA LEU A 170 -27.38 3.71 11.11
C LEU A 170 -28.75 3.03 11.01
N GLU A 171 -29.75 3.75 10.52
CA GLU A 171 -30.99 3.16 10.04
C GLU A 171 -30.65 2.36 8.78
N ILE A 172 -30.40 1.08 8.98
CA ILE A 172 -30.36 0.12 7.86
C ILE A 172 -31.82 -0.05 7.42
N GLU A 173 -32.25 0.74 6.43
CA GLU A 173 -33.46 0.44 5.67
C GLU A 173 -33.31 -0.95 5.04
N ARG A 174 -33.86 -1.95 5.72
CA ARG A 174 -34.12 -3.25 5.10
C ARG A 174 -35.22 -3.03 4.06
N ARG A 175 -34.85 -2.81 2.81
CA ARG A 175 -35.75 -2.99 1.69
C ARG A 175 -36.25 -4.43 1.73
N ALA A 176 -37.47 -4.61 2.21
CA ALA A 176 -38.22 -5.84 2.07
C ALA A 176 -38.40 -6.06 0.56
N VAL A 177 -37.74 -7.06 0.01
CA VAL A 177 -38.05 -7.59 -1.30
C VAL A 177 -39.42 -8.27 -1.12
N GLY A 178 -40.46 -7.55 -1.57
CA GLY A 178 -41.82 -8.08 -1.58
C GLY A 178 -41.89 -9.29 -2.51
N SER A 179 -42.14 -10.44 -1.90
CA SER A 179 -42.63 -11.63 -2.57
C SER A 179 -44.07 -11.34 -2.99
N THR A 180 -44.30 -11.12 -4.27
CA THR A 180 -45.63 -11.29 -4.88
C THR A 180 -45.62 -12.57 -5.67
N ALA A 181 -45.94 -13.65 -4.98
CA ALA A 181 -46.52 -14.82 -5.60
C ALA A 181 -48.03 -14.74 -5.36
N ASP A 182 -48.77 -14.30 -6.35
CA ASP A 182 -50.19 -14.62 -6.51
C ASP A 182 -50.42 -14.70 -7.99
N MET A 183 -50.49 -15.93 -8.43
CA MET A 183 -51.01 -16.30 -9.74
C MET A 183 -52.21 -17.18 -9.44
N GLU A 184 -53.40 -16.61 -9.49
CA GLU A 184 -54.65 -17.37 -9.62
C GLU A 184 -55.18 -17.28 -11.07
N VAL A 185 -55.48 -18.50 -11.57
CA VAL A 185 -56.38 -18.94 -12.65
C VAL A 185 -56.09 -18.44 -14.06
#